data_a8195abbe66f4f6848ab725613b47458
#
_entry.id   a8195abbe66f4f6848ab725613b47458
#
_cell.length_a   1.000
_cell.length_b   1.000
_cell.length_c   1.000
_cell.angle_alpha   90.00
_cell.angle_beta   90.00
_cell.angle_gamma   90.00
#
_symmetry.space_group_name_H-M   'P 1'
#
loop_
_entity.id
_entity.type
_entity.pdbx_description
1 polymer ?
#
loop_
_entity_poly.entity_id
_entity_poly.type
_entity_poly.pdbx_seq_one_letter_code
_entity_poly.pdbx_strand_id
1 'polypeptide(L)' 'MEQNMNRAVESMVSAKPDYTGEIIAIIRSPISPSVMRERLEDYHEKDIAEVLPALTSAERKKLYRILEPDMLSNILERV' A
#
# COMPACT_ATOMS: atom_id res chain seq x y z
N MET A 1 -4.56 20.29 29.11
CA MET A 1 -4.51 20.48 28.70
C MET A 1 -4.48 20.24 28.09
N GLU A 2 -4.28 20.05 27.90
CA GLU A 2 -4.08 20.02 27.26
C GLU A 2 -4.28 19.70 26.60
N GLN A 3 -4.32 19.29 26.57
CA GLN A 3 -4.36 19.16 25.91
C GLN A 3 -4.63 19.13 25.19
N ASN A 4 -4.61 19.13 25.13
CA ASN A 4 -4.80 19.30 24.28
C ASN A 4 -4.62 19.52 23.55
N MET A 5 -4.10 19.61 23.52
CA MET A 5 -3.75 19.87 22.63
C MET A 5 -3.44 19.27 21.85
N ASN A 6 -3.10 18.85 21.89
CA ASN A 6 -2.69 18.20 21.11
C ASN A 6 -3.46 17.49 20.30
N ARG A 7 -4.36 17.25 20.24
CA ARG A 7 -5.10 16.72 19.45
C ARG A 7 -5.32 17.38 18.27
N ALA A 8 -5.42 18.41 18.27
CA ALA A 8 -5.57 19.14 17.15
C ALA A 8 -4.50 18.81 16.24
N VAL A 9 -3.44 18.70 16.70
CA VAL A 9 -2.38 18.33 15.96
C VAL A 9 -2.61 17.14 15.22
N GLU A 10 -3.19 16.20 15.77
CA GLU A 10 -3.44 15.07 15.08
C GLU A 10 -4.31 15.26 14.01
N SER A 11 -5.28 16.03 14.12
CA SER A 11 -6.18 16.15 13.10
C SER A 11 -5.56 16.71 11.91
N MET A 12 -4.59 17.49 12.02
CA MET A 12 -4.02 17.97 10.91
C MET A 12 -3.36 16.99 10.22
N VAL A 13 -2.73 16.21 10.88
CA VAL A 13 -2.03 15.24 10.29
C VAL A 13 -2.84 14.34 9.61
N SER A 14 -3.97 14.20 9.98
CA SER A 14 -4.75 13.20 9.45
C SER A 14 -5.10 13.41 8.12
N ALA A 15 -4.51 14.12 7.44
CA ALA A 15 -4.80 14.31 6.17
C ALA A 15 -5.07 12.99 5.65
N LYS A 16 -4.30 12.22 5.17
CA LYS A 16 -4.55 10.97 4.66
C LYS A 16 -3.63 10.02 5.23
N PRO A 17 -4.02 8.86 5.57
CA PRO A 17 -3.11 7.86 6.08
C PRO A 17 -2.13 7.50 4.99
N ASP A 18 -0.92 7.25 5.38
CA ASP A 18 0.10 6.82 4.46
C ASP A 18 0.27 5.32 4.61
N TYR A 19 -0.23 4.56 3.66
CA TYR A 19 -0.15 3.11 3.73
C TYR A 19 1.09 2.55 3.05
N THR A 20 1.97 3.41 2.57
CA THR A 20 3.14 2.96 1.83
C THR A 20 3.97 1.94 2.60
N GLY A 21 4.28 2.25 3.85
CA GLY A 21 5.09 1.34 4.66
C GLY A 21 4.41 0.00 4.89
N GLU A 22 3.08 0.04 5.11
CA GLU A 22 2.34 -1.18 5.35
C GLU A 22 2.31 -2.05 4.10
N ILE A 23 2.07 -1.47 2.95
CA ILE A 23 1.99 -2.23 1.71
C ILE A 23 3.35 -2.83 1.38
N ILE A 24 4.42 -2.07 1.55
CA ILE A 24 5.75 -2.59 1.30
C ILE A 24 6.06 -3.75 2.24
N ALA A 25 5.68 -3.63 3.50
CA ALA A 25 5.92 -4.69 4.46
C ALA A 25 5.18 -5.97 4.07
N ILE A 26 3.97 -5.86 3.56
CA ILE A 26 3.22 -7.02 3.10
C ILE A 26 3.95 -7.68 1.93
N ILE A 27 4.40 -6.88 0.97
CA ILE A 27 5.07 -7.40 -0.21
C ILE A 27 6.36 -8.12 0.16
N ARG A 28 7.05 -7.65 1.19
CA ARG A 28 8.31 -8.24 1.62
C ARG A 28 8.17 -9.36 2.65
N SER A 29 6.94 -9.62 3.09
CA SER A 29 6.73 -10.65 4.10
C SER A 29 6.76 -12.05 3.49
N PRO A 30 7.09 -13.06 4.28
CA PRO A 30 7.18 -14.43 3.76
C PRO A 30 5.83 -15.17 3.82
N ILE A 31 4.77 -14.54 3.34
CA ILE A 31 3.46 -15.16 3.33
C ILE A 31 3.17 -15.71 1.94
N SER A 32 2.20 -16.60 1.84
CA SER A 32 1.90 -17.22 0.56
C SER A 32 1.32 -16.20 -0.41
N PRO A 33 1.43 -16.45 -1.71
CA PRO A 33 0.88 -15.51 -2.70
C PRO A 33 -0.60 -15.26 -2.53
N SER A 34 -1.39 -16.27 -2.17
CA SER A 34 -2.82 -16.04 -2.02
C SER A 34 -3.15 -15.19 -0.81
N VAL A 35 -2.40 -15.37 0.29
CA VAL A 35 -2.61 -14.54 1.46
C VAL A 35 -2.16 -13.11 1.17
N MET A 36 -1.05 -12.97 0.44
CA MET A 36 -0.54 -11.67 0.08
C MET A 36 -1.57 -10.92 -0.77
N ARG A 37 -2.19 -11.62 -1.74
CA ARG A 37 -3.20 -11.01 -2.56
C ARG A 37 -4.38 -10.54 -1.72
N GLU A 38 -4.83 -11.37 -0.80
CA GLU A 38 -5.94 -10.99 0.05
C GLU A 38 -5.63 -9.74 0.86
N ARG A 39 -4.44 -9.64 1.39
CA ARG A 39 -4.09 -8.48 2.19
C ARG A 39 -3.98 -7.23 1.35
N LEU A 40 -3.46 -7.37 0.13
CA LEU A 40 -3.32 -6.21 -0.74
C LEU A 40 -4.65 -5.72 -1.27
N GLU A 41 -5.63 -6.60 -1.38
CA GLU A 41 -6.96 -6.20 -1.84
C GLU A 41 -7.68 -5.29 -0.83
N ASP A 42 -7.19 -5.20 0.39
CA ASP A 42 -7.77 -4.29 1.36
C ASP A 42 -7.35 -2.84 1.13
N TYR A 43 -6.39 -2.61 0.23
CA TYR A 43 -5.90 -1.28 -0.04
C TYR A 43 -6.42 -0.77 -1.38
N HIS A 44 -6.54 0.53 -1.52
CA HIS A 44 -6.98 1.12 -2.77
C HIS A 44 -5.86 0.98 -3.80
N GLU A 45 -6.26 0.79 -5.05
CA GLU A 45 -5.29 0.65 -6.14
C GLU A 45 -4.33 1.82 -6.23
N LYS A 46 -4.82 3.02 -5.92
CA LYS A 46 -3.98 4.20 -5.94
C LYS A 46 -2.85 4.08 -4.93
N ASP A 47 -3.14 3.56 -3.74
CA ASP A 47 -2.13 3.43 -2.70
C ASP A 47 -1.09 2.39 -3.09
N ILE A 48 -1.50 1.33 -3.75
CA ILE A 48 -0.55 0.32 -4.21
C ILE A 48 0.31 0.90 -5.33
N ALA A 49 -0.29 1.67 -6.24
CA ALA A 49 0.49 2.29 -7.32
C ALA A 49 1.59 3.19 -6.78
N GLU A 50 1.32 3.85 -5.68
CA GLU A 50 2.28 4.77 -5.08
C GLU A 50 3.51 4.09 -4.50
N VAL A 51 3.44 2.79 -4.20
CA VAL A 51 4.60 2.11 -3.66
C VAL A 51 5.50 1.56 -4.75
N LEU A 52 5.04 1.48 -5.99
CA LEU A 52 5.82 0.86 -7.05
C LEU A 52 7.23 1.44 -7.22
N PRO A 53 7.41 2.76 -7.18
CA PRO A 53 8.76 3.30 -7.34
C PRO A 53 9.71 2.92 -6.21
N ALA A 54 9.18 2.54 -5.06
CA ALA A 54 10.00 2.16 -3.92
C ALA A 54 10.40 0.69 -3.94
N LEU A 55 9.84 -0.09 -4.84
CA LEU A 55 10.12 -1.52 -4.89
C LEU A 55 11.25 -1.81 -5.86
N THR A 56 11.96 -2.91 -5.60
CA THR A 56 12.96 -3.38 -6.54
C THR A 56 12.26 -4.01 -7.74
N SER A 57 12.99 -4.24 -8.81
CA SER A 57 12.43 -4.91 -9.98
C SER A 57 11.87 -6.26 -9.64
N ALA A 58 12.57 -7.02 -8.80
CA ALA A 58 12.11 -8.33 -8.40
C ALA A 58 10.83 -8.26 -7.60
N GLU A 59 10.72 -7.26 -6.74
CA GLU A 59 9.52 -7.08 -5.94
C GLU A 59 8.34 -6.68 -6.81
N ARG A 60 8.56 -5.83 -7.80
CA ARG A 60 7.49 -5.45 -8.71
C ARG A 60 7.01 -6.65 -9.52
N LYS A 61 7.93 -7.49 -10.00
CA LYS A 61 7.54 -8.67 -10.76
C LYS A 61 6.74 -9.63 -9.91
N LYS A 62 7.11 -9.77 -8.63
CA LYS A 62 6.39 -10.62 -7.72
C LYS A 62 4.98 -10.09 -7.55
N LEU A 63 4.84 -8.79 -7.34
CA LEU A 63 3.55 -8.16 -7.16
C LEU A 63 2.67 -8.36 -8.38
N TYR A 64 3.21 -8.17 -9.57
CA TYR A 64 2.46 -8.29 -10.80
C TYR A 64 1.93 -9.71 -11.01
N ARG A 65 2.67 -10.70 -10.54
CA ARG A 65 2.21 -12.07 -10.64
C ARG A 65 1.11 -12.41 -9.66
N ILE A 66 1.08 -11.74 -8.52
CA ILE A 66 0.14 -12.04 -7.46
C ILE A 66 -1.20 -11.36 -7.67
N LEU A 67 -1.23 -10.16 -8.21
CA LEU A 67 -2.45 -9.39 -8.32
C LEU A 67 -3.37 -9.93 -9.41
N GLU A 68 -4.67 -9.73 -9.22
CA GLU A 68 -5.65 -10.06 -10.24
C GLU A 68 -5.43 -9.17 -11.45
N PRO A 69 -5.62 -9.69 -12.65
CA PRO A 69 -5.36 -8.90 -13.85
C PRO A 69 -6.07 -7.55 -13.91
N ASP A 70 -7.33 -7.51 -13.49
CA ASP A 70 -8.06 -6.25 -13.53
C ASP A 70 -7.47 -5.24 -12.57
N MET A 71 -7.12 -5.67 -11.38
CA MET A 71 -6.53 -4.79 -10.40
C MET A 71 -5.17 -4.31 -10.88
N LEU A 72 -4.37 -5.21 -11.44
CA LEU A 72 -3.07 -4.87 -11.94
C LEU A 72 -3.18 -3.83 -13.06
N SER A 73 -4.11 -4.02 -13.97
CA SER A 73 -4.31 -3.09 -15.05
C SER A 73 -4.64 -1.71 -14.52
N ASN A 74 -5.53 -1.63 -13.55
CA ASN A 74 -5.92 -0.36 -12.96
C ASN A 74 -4.76 0.32 -12.24
N ILE A 75 -3.93 -0.47 -11.59
CA ILE A 75 -2.77 0.08 -10.90
C ILE A 75 -1.78 0.64 -11.90
N LEU A 76 -1.52 -0.08 -12.99
CA LEU A 76 -0.55 0.36 -13.97
C LEU A 76 -1.01 1.60 -14.73
N GLU A 77 -2.30 1.79 -14.83
CA GLU A 77 -2.81 3.01 -15.46
C GLU A 77 -2.52 4.25 -14.65
N ARG A 78 -2.21 4.10 -13.37
CA ARG A 78 -1.96 5.23 -12.50
C ARG A 78 -0.49 5.61 -12.40
N VAL A 79 0.38 4.86 -13.04
CA VAL A 79 1.83 5.14 -12.93
C VAL A 79 2.35 5.94 -14.12
#